data_f829da89b882bea6e37c5862924f48c0
#
_entry.id   f829da89b882bea6e37c5862924f48c0
#
_cell.length_a   1.000
_cell.length_b   1.000
_cell.length_c   1.000
_cell.angle_alpha   90.00
_cell.angle_beta   90.00
_cell.angle_gamma   90.00
#
_symmetry.space_group_name_H-M   'P 1'
#
loop_
_entity.id
_entity.type
_entity.pdbx_description
1 polymer ?
#
loop_
_entity_poly.entity_id
_entity_poly.type
_entity_poly.pdbx_seq_one_letter_code
_entity_poly.pdbx_strand_id
1 'polypeptide(L)'
;MTPKAVIFDCDGVLVDSEEIAFDLLASDLATYGLNLPRATLEKELIGLTLAGVAAKARTLGADLPEAWVNDFYASLYARLEQGAPLVPGVLTVLDALDAAKIPYAIGSNGSPRKMQITLGQHTGLIDRFGGRIFSGQDMPRPKPFPDVFLHAARAMAVDPATCVVIEDSPTGARAARAAGMRCMGYAPHHTAGLLAEGADPFTSMFDLPRLLGLI
;
A
#
# COMPACT_ATOMS: atom_id res chain seq x y z
N MET A 1 20.28 8.39 10.45
CA MET A 1 20.32 7.44 11.63
C MET A 1 19.65 6.17 11.16
N THR A 2 20.33 5.03 11.30
CA THR A 2 19.79 3.72 10.90
C THR A 2 18.56 3.37 11.75
N PRO A 3 17.43 2.95 11.16
CA PRO A 3 16.22 2.60 11.91
C PRO A 3 16.42 1.33 12.74
N LYS A 4 15.66 1.18 13.82
CA LYS A 4 15.61 -0.07 14.59
C LYS A 4 14.57 -1.06 14.06
N ALA A 5 13.62 -0.60 13.27
CA ALA A 5 12.67 -1.42 12.53
C ALA A 5 12.14 -0.67 11.30
N VAL A 6 11.69 -1.42 10.29
CA VAL A 6 11.05 -0.85 9.10
C VAL A 6 9.64 -1.44 8.96
N ILE A 7 8.66 -0.58 8.68
CA ILE A 7 7.28 -1.01 8.44
C ILE A 7 6.90 -0.59 7.03
N PHE A 8 6.52 -1.55 6.21
CA PHE A 8 6.12 -1.33 4.82
C PHE A 8 4.60 -1.25 4.70
N ASP A 9 4.09 -0.34 3.88
CA ASP A 9 2.80 -0.60 3.26
C ASP A 9 2.92 -1.79 2.29
N CYS A 10 1.79 -2.30 1.82
CA CYS A 10 1.77 -3.44 0.91
C CYS A 10 1.58 -3.01 -0.56
N ASP A 11 0.44 -2.40 -0.85
CA ASP A 11 0.06 -2.00 -2.20
C ASP A 11 0.83 -0.75 -2.64
N GLY A 12 1.39 -0.74 -3.84
CA GLY A 12 2.21 0.36 -4.32
C GLY A 12 3.63 0.42 -3.71
N VAL A 13 3.90 -0.34 -2.63
CA VAL A 13 5.20 -0.36 -1.94
C VAL A 13 5.92 -1.71 -2.10
N LEU A 14 5.29 -2.81 -1.70
CA LEU A 14 5.83 -4.16 -1.88
C LEU A 14 5.35 -4.79 -3.17
N VAL A 15 4.07 -4.62 -3.49
CA VAL A 15 3.40 -5.19 -4.66
C VAL A 15 2.89 -4.06 -5.55
N ASP A 16 3.20 -4.14 -6.83
CA ASP A 16 2.69 -3.24 -7.87
C ASP A 16 1.30 -3.72 -8.32
N SER A 17 0.31 -3.47 -7.48
CA SER A 17 -1.09 -3.89 -7.71
C SER A 17 -1.98 -2.74 -8.19
N GLU A 18 -1.53 -1.49 -8.13
CA GLU A 18 -2.36 -0.32 -8.40
C GLU A 18 -2.75 -0.20 -9.88
N GLU A 19 -1.79 -0.38 -10.79
CA GLU A 19 -2.05 -0.37 -12.23
C GLU A 19 -3.04 -1.47 -12.62
N ILE A 20 -2.86 -2.68 -12.06
CA ILE A 20 -3.76 -3.82 -12.31
C ILE A 20 -5.18 -3.51 -11.83
N ALA A 21 -5.30 -2.93 -10.63
CA ALA A 21 -6.59 -2.58 -10.05
C ALA A 21 -7.28 -1.47 -10.85
N PHE A 22 -6.51 -0.47 -11.29
CA PHE A 22 -7.06 0.66 -12.04
C PHE A 22 -7.48 0.25 -13.47
N ASP A 23 -6.70 -0.57 -14.16
CA ASP A 23 -7.06 -1.10 -15.48
C ASP A 23 -8.34 -1.95 -15.41
N LEU A 24 -8.45 -2.79 -14.39
CA LEU A 24 -9.65 -3.55 -14.14
C LEU A 24 -10.85 -2.62 -13.87
N LEU A 25 -10.67 -1.60 -13.04
CA LEU A 25 -11.71 -0.63 -12.70
C LEU A 25 -12.21 0.12 -13.94
N ALA A 26 -11.30 0.62 -14.76
CA ALA A 26 -11.66 1.34 -15.99
C ALA A 26 -12.42 0.45 -16.96
N SER A 27 -11.96 -0.80 -17.14
CA SER A 27 -12.62 -1.79 -18.00
C SER A 27 -14.01 -2.16 -17.47
N ASP A 28 -14.14 -2.39 -16.17
CA ASP A 28 -15.40 -2.76 -15.54
C ASP A 28 -16.42 -1.62 -15.62
N LEU A 29 -16.04 -0.38 -15.28
CA LEU A 29 -16.90 0.80 -15.38
C LEU A 29 -17.41 1.04 -16.82
N ALA A 30 -16.60 0.73 -17.82
CA ALA A 30 -17.01 0.82 -19.21
C ALA A 30 -18.17 -0.13 -19.56
N THR A 31 -18.24 -1.32 -18.92
CA THR A 31 -19.37 -2.26 -19.09
C THR A 31 -20.69 -1.71 -18.53
N TYR A 32 -20.60 -0.77 -17.59
CA TYR A 32 -21.75 -0.07 -16.98
C TYR A 32 -21.98 1.32 -17.61
N GLY A 33 -21.47 1.56 -18.81
CA GLY A 33 -21.72 2.78 -19.59
C GLY A 33 -20.79 3.96 -19.28
N LEU A 34 -19.83 3.84 -18.35
CA LEU A 34 -18.87 4.91 -18.04
C LEU A 34 -17.55 4.72 -18.81
N ASN A 35 -17.54 5.18 -20.06
CA ASN A 35 -16.35 5.11 -20.91
C ASN A 35 -15.68 6.50 -21.00
N LEU A 36 -14.81 6.82 -20.05
CA LEU A 36 -14.07 8.07 -19.99
C LEU A 36 -12.57 7.83 -20.23
N PRO A 37 -11.83 8.86 -20.73
CA PRO A 37 -10.38 8.79 -20.84
C PRO A 37 -9.73 8.43 -19.47
N ARG A 38 -8.67 7.61 -19.50
CA ARG A 38 -7.94 7.19 -18.30
C ARG A 38 -7.60 8.35 -17.36
N ALA A 39 -7.02 9.44 -17.89
CA ALA A 39 -6.65 10.61 -17.10
C ALA A 39 -7.85 11.27 -16.39
N THR A 40 -9.06 11.19 -16.97
CA THR A 40 -10.28 11.67 -16.32
C THR A 40 -10.70 10.75 -15.18
N LEU A 41 -10.68 9.44 -15.40
CA LEU A 41 -10.99 8.47 -14.35
C LEU A 41 -10.00 8.57 -13.19
N GLU A 42 -8.71 8.70 -13.47
CA GLU A 42 -7.68 8.91 -12.45
C GLU A 42 -7.97 10.14 -11.60
N LYS A 43 -8.22 11.27 -12.24
CA LYS A 43 -8.53 12.54 -11.55
C LYS A 43 -9.77 12.45 -10.66
N GLU A 44 -10.80 11.73 -11.10
CA GLU A 44 -12.10 11.69 -10.42
C GLU A 44 -12.19 10.58 -9.36
N LEU A 45 -11.41 9.49 -9.48
CA LEU A 45 -11.59 8.26 -8.72
C LEU A 45 -10.41 7.89 -7.82
N ILE A 46 -9.17 8.30 -8.14
CA ILE A 46 -8.00 7.98 -7.30
C ILE A 46 -8.15 8.60 -5.91
N GLY A 47 -7.79 7.81 -4.89
CA GLY A 47 -7.87 8.23 -3.48
C GLY A 47 -9.23 8.02 -2.83
N LEU A 48 -10.25 7.60 -3.59
CA LEU A 48 -11.55 7.23 -3.04
C LEU A 48 -11.55 5.78 -2.53
N THR A 49 -12.39 5.51 -1.54
CA THR A 49 -12.76 4.12 -1.21
C THR A 49 -13.59 3.53 -2.35
N LEU A 50 -13.65 2.20 -2.47
CA LEU A 50 -14.44 1.59 -3.54
C LEU A 50 -15.93 1.96 -3.47
N ALA A 51 -16.48 2.15 -2.28
CA ALA A 51 -17.83 2.71 -2.10
C ALA A 51 -17.91 4.16 -2.61
N GLY A 52 -16.88 4.97 -2.37
CA GLY A 52 -16.75 6.32 -2.91
C GLY A 52 -16.64 6.33 -4.44
N VAL A 53 -15.87 5.40 -5.00
CA VAL A 53 -15.79 5.18 -6.45
C VAL A 53 -17.17 4.86 -7.02
N ALA A 54 -17.92 3.93 -6.42
CA ALA A 54 -19.26 3.58 -6.87
C ALA A 54 -20.21 4.78 -6.85
N ALA A 55 -20.20 5.56 -5.77
CA ALA A 55 -21.01 6.76 -5.65
C ALA A 55 -20.64 7.79 -6.73
N LYS A 56 -19.35 8.05 -6.92
CA LYS A 56 -18.84 9.00 -7.91
C LYS A 56 -19.13 8.54 -9.34
N ALA A 57 -18.90 7.26 -9.65
CA ALA A 57 -19.17 6.69 -10.96
C ALA A 57 -20.65 6.82 -11.37
N ARG A 58 -21.59 6.61 -10.42
CA ARG A 58 -23.02 6.85 -10.65
C ARG A 58 -23.31 8.32 -10.98
N THR A 59 -22.65 9.27 -10.31
CA THR A 59 -22.81 10.71 -10.66
C THR A 59 -22.24 11.06 -12.02
N LEU A 60 -21.28 10.29 -12.53
CA LEU A 60 -20.69 10.43 -13.85
C LEU A 60 -21.46 9.66 -14.94
N GLY A 61 -22.51 8.93 -14.57
CA GLY A 61 -23.40 8.26 -15.51
C GLY A 61 -23.31 6.74 -15.59
N ALA A 62 -22.51 6.10 -14.73
CA ALA A 62 -22.46 4.64 -14.67
C ALA A 62 -23.76 4.05 -14.07
N ASP A 63 -24.32 3.03 -14.72
CA ASP A 63 -25.49 2.27 -14.23
C ASP A 63 -25.02 1.07 -13.38
N LEU A 64 -24.45 1.36 -12.19
CA LEU A 64 -23.91 0.35 -11.32
C LEU A 64 -24.98 -0.32 -10.46
N PRO A 65 -25.06 -1.67 -10.42
CA PRO A 65 -25.95 -2.39 -9.51
C PRO A 65 -25.58 -2.13 -8.05
N GLU A 66 -26.48 -2.43 -7.13
CA GLU A 66 -26.27 -2.24 -5.68
C GLU A 66 -25.10 -3.12 -5.18
N ALA A 67 -25.00 -4.35 -5.68
CA ALA A 67 -23.96 -5.31 -5.31
C ALA A 67 -22.57 -5.00 -5.92
N TRP A 68 -22.43 -4.01 -6.81
CA TRP A 68 -21.24 -3.76 -7.61
C TRP A 68 -19.92 -3.75 -6.80
N VAL A 69 -19.93 -3.16 -5.61
CA VAL A 69 -18.71 -3.09 -4.76
C VAL A 69 -18.21 -4.49 -4.41
N ASN A 70 -19.10 -5.41 -4.03
CA ASN A 70 -18.74 -6.78 -3.68
C ASN A 70 -18.27 -7.57 -4.91
N ASP A 71 -18.97 -7.41 -6.03
CA ASP A 71 -18.67 -8.08 -7.29
C ASP A 71 -17.32 -7.60 -7.84
N PHE A 72 -17.04 -6.30 -7.73
CA PHE A 72 -15.75 -5.76 -8.13
C PHE A 72 -14.60 -6.30 -7.24
N TYR A 73 -14.78 -6.42 -5.92
CA TYR A 73 -13.76 -7.05 -5.07
C TYR A 73 -13.48 -8.51 -5.48
N ALA A 74 -14.51 -9.27 -5.83
CA ALA A 74 -14.34 -10.64 -6.30
C ALA A 74 -13.53 -10.67 -7.62
N SER A 75 -13.85 -9.80 -8.57
CA SER A 75 -13.15 -9.66 -9.85
C SER A 75 -11.70 -9.20 -9.64
N LEU A 76 -11.47 -8.25 -8.73
CA LEU A 76 -10.13 -7.76 -8.39
C LEU A 76 -9.26 -8.89 -7.82
N TYR A 77 -9.78 -9.67 -6.88
CA TYR A 77 -9.03 -10.77 -6.29
C TYR A 77 -8.70 -11.83 -7.35
N ALA A 78 -9.66 -12.22 -8.17
CA ALA A 78 -9.44 -13.15 -9.28
C ALA A 78 -8.39 -12.63 -10.28
N ARG A 79 -8.36 -11.33 -10.55
CA ARG A 79 -7.36 -10.70 -11.43
C ARG A 79 -5.97 -10.67 -10.77
N LEU A 80 -5.89 -10.35 -9.48
CA LEU A 80 -4.63 -10.35 -8.73
C LEU A 80 -4.04 -11.77 -8.58
N GLU A 81 -4.87 -12.81 -8.48
CA GLU A 81 -4.43 -14.20 -8.47
C GLU A 81 -3.70 -14.61 -9.76
N GLN A 82 -3.96 -13.95 -10.89
CA GLN A 82 -3.29 -14.21 -12.17
C GLN A 82 -1.87 -13.65 -12.25
N GLY A 83 -1.51 -12.75 -11.36
CA GLY A 83 -0.17 -12.16 -11.25
C GLY A 83 -0.23 -10.75 -10.67
N ALA A 84 0.55 -10.52 -9.62
CA ALA A 84 0.76 -9.23 -8.98
C ALA A 84 2.29 -9.09 -8.75
N PRO A 85 3.02 -8.36 -9.61
CA PRO A 85 4.48 -8.26 -9.51
C PRO A 85 4.91 -7.50 -8.26
N LEU A 86 6.10 -7.81 -7.77
CA LEU A 86 6.74 -6.99 -6.75
C LEU A 86 7.21 -5.66 -7.35
N VAL A 87 7.17 -4.62 -6.55
CA VAL A 87 7.84 -3.36 -6.90
C VAL A 87 9.34 -3.63 -7.10
N PRO A 88 9.94 -3.18 -8.22
CA PRO A 88 11.35 -3.42 -8.50
C PRO A 88 12.26 -2.93 -7.37
N GLY A 89 13.16 -3.81 -6.89
CA GLY A 89 14.10 -3.50 -5.81
C GLY A 89 13.64 -3.91 -4.40
N VAL A 90 12.38 -4.31 -4.21
CA VAL A 90 11.87 -4.74 -2.89
C VAL A 90 12.71 -5.85 -2.27
N LEU A 91 13.05 -6.89 -3.03
CA LEU A 91 13.86 -7.99 -2.50
C LEU A 91 15.26 -7.52 -2.07
N THR A 92 15.87 -6.60 -2.81
CA THR A 92 17.15 -5.98 -2.43
C THR A 92 17.07 -5.26 -1.09
N VAL A 93 15.96 -4.55 -0.84
CA VAL A 93 15.71 -3.88 0.46
C VAL A 93 15.59 -4.91 1.58
N LEU A 94 14.78 -5.95 1.38
CA LEU A 94 14.57 -6.99 2.38
C LEU A 94 15.88 -7.74 2.69
N ASP A 95 16.69 -8.04 1.68
CA ASP A 95 17.99 -8.68 1.85
C ASP A 95 18.97 -7.81 2.65
N ALA A 96 18.97 -6.49 2.41
CA ALA A 96 19.79 -5.55 3.18
C ALA A 96 19.32 -5.45 4.65
N LEU A 97 18.02 -5.49 4.91
CA LEU A 97 17.47 -5.49 6.26
C LEU A 97 17.83 -6.79 7.01
N ASP A 98 17.72 -7.95 6.35
CA ASP A 98 18.10 -9.24 6.92
C ASP A 98 19.60 -9.28 7.26
N ALA A 99 20.46 -8.81 6.36
CA ALA A 99 21.90 -8.71 6.58
C ALA A 99 22.24 -7.80 7.78
N ALA A 100 21.51 -6.69 7.93
CA ALA A 100 21.64 -5.76 9.05
C ALA A 100 20.93 -6.24 10.33
N LYS A 101 20.18 -7.34 10.29
CA LYS A 101 19.34 -7.87 11.39
C LYS A 101 18.31 -6.85 11.91
N ILE A 102 17.78 -6.03 11.02
CA ILE A 102 16.74 -5.06 11.33
C ILE A 102 15.38 -5.72 11.09
N PRO A 103 14.51 -5.85 12.11
CA PRO A 103 13.19 -6.42 11.95
C PRO A 103 12.31 -5.53 11.08
N TYR A 104 11.40 -6.17 10.35
CA TYR A 104 10.43 -5.47 9.53
C TYR A 104 9.06 -6.12 9.58
N ALA A 105 8.04 -5.34 9.25
CA ALA A 105 6.64 -5.73 9.27
C ALA A 105 5.90 -5.11 8.08
N ILE A 106 4.68 -5.60 7.84
CA ILE A 106 3.71 -4.96 6.95
C ILE A 106 2.60 -4.34 7.79
N GLY A 107 2.22 -3.10 7.45
CA GLY A 107 1.05 -2.42 7.99
C GLY A 107 0.27 -1.76 6.86
N SER A 108 -0.81 -2.38 6.38
CA SER A 108 -1.59 -1.97 5.20
C SER A 108 -3.08 -1.84 5.52
N ASN A 109 -3.81 -0.98 4.76
CA ASN A 109 -5.26 -0.98 4.78
C ASN A 109 -5.88 -2.09 3.90
N GLY A 110 -5.06 -2.82 3.15
CA GLY A 110 -5.47 -4.01 2.41
C GLY A 110 -6.05 -5.09 3.31
N SER A 111 -7.04 -5.84 2.81
CA SER A 111 -7.57 -6.98 3.57
C SER A 111 -6.51 -8.07 3.73
N PRO A 112 -6.57 -8.89 4.80
CA PRO A 112 -5.66 -10.04 4.96
C PRO A 112 -5.70 -10.96 3.73
N ARG A 113 -6.88 -11.18 3.14
CA ARG A 113 -7.05 -11.99 1.92
C ARG A 113 -6.30 -11.39 0.73
N LYS A 114 -6.40 -10.06 0.51
CA LYS A 114 -5.68 -9.40 -0.59
C LYS A 114 -4.17 -9.57 -0.43
N MET A 115 -3.64 -9.28 0.75
CA MET A 115 -2.22 -9.44 1.04
C MET A 115 -1.75 -10.90 0.87
N GLN A 116 -2.56 -11.88 1.30
CA GLN A 116 -2.27 -13.30 1.09
C GLN A 116 -2.21 -13.66 -0.40
N ILE A 117 -3.13 -13.13 -1.22
CA ILE A 117 -3.14 -13.35 -2.66
C ILE A 117 -1.89 -12.75 -3.32
N THR A 118 -1.59 -11.49 -3.04
CA THR A 118 -0.53 -10.76 -3.75
C THR A 118 0.87 -11.18 -3.29
N LEU A 119 1.11 -11.30 -1.99
CA LEU A 119 2.40 -11.68 -1.43
C LEU A 119 2.67 -13.20 -1.56
N GLY A 120 1.62 -14.03 -1.47
CA GLY A 120 1.72 -15.48 -1.51
C GLY A 120 2.18 -16.05 -2.86
N GLN A 121 2.13 -15.25 -3.93
CA GLN A 121 2.64 -15.64 -5.24
C GLN A 121 4.18 -15.64 -5.30
N HIS A 122 4.83 -15.00 -4.34
CA HIS A 122 6.28 -14.85 -4.31
C HIS A 122 6.87 -15.80 -3.27
N THR A 123 7.58 -16.82 -3.76
CA THR A 123 8.12 -17.90 -2.92
C THR A 123 8.89 -17.38 -1.71
N GLY A 124 8.47 -17.80 -0.52
CA GLY A 124 9.11 -17.47 0.75
C GLY A 124 8.92 -16.03 1.24
N LEU A 125 8.23 -15.15 0.48
CA LEU A 125 8.10 -13.75 0.86
C LEU A 125 7.31 -13.57 2.16
N ILE A 126 6.16 -14.24 2.30
CA ILE A 126 5.34 -14.19 3.51
C ILE A 126 6.13 -14.69 4.73
N ASP A 127 6.90 -15.76 4.57
CA ASP A 127 7.70 -16.35 5.65
C ASP A 127 8.76 -15.40 6.19
N ARG A 128 9.33 -14.54 5.33
CA ARG A 128 10.31 -13.50 5.74
C ARG A 128 9.72 -12.53 6.76
N PHE A 129 8.43 -12.25 6.70
CA PHE A 129 7.77 -11.39 7.67
C PHE A 129 7.48 -12.09 9.01
N GLY A 130 7.54 -13.43 9.07
CA GLY A 130 7.42 -14.19 10.32
C GLY A 130 6.14 -13.87 11.11
N GLY A 131 5.00 -13.75 10.45
CA GLY A 131 3.71 -13.41 11.04
C GLY A 131 3.49 -11.92 11.32
N ARG A 132 4.44 -11.04 10.96
CA ARG A 132 4.32 -9.58 11.16
C ARG A 132 3.67 -8.90 9.95
N ILE A 133 2.48 -9.36 9.57
CA ILE A 133 1.65 -8.81 8.49
C ILE A 133 0.33 -8.36 9.12
N PHE A 134 0.09 -7.06 9.13
CA PHE A 134 -1.04 -6.46 9.85
C PHE A 134 -1.94 -5.68 8.90
N SER A 135 -3.26 -5.95 8.98
CA SER A 135 -4.28 -5.24 8.25
C SER A 135 -4.88 -4.11 9.10
N GLY A 136 -5.03 -2.92 8.52
CA GLY A 136 -5.78 -1.83 9.13
C GLY A 136 -7.26 -2.16 9.31
N GLN A 137 -7.78 -3.15 8.57
CA GLN A 137 -9.16 -3.62 8.72
C GLN A 137 -9.36 -4.41 10.03
N ASP A 138 -8.29 -4.95 10.61
CA ASP A 138 -8.32 -5.65 11.90
C ASP A 138 -8.02 -4.71 13.08
N MET A 139 -7.78 -3.41 12.78
CA MET A 139 -7.50 -2.40 13.78
C MET A 139 -8.78 -1.62 14.15
N PRO A 140 -8.84 -1.01 15.34
CA PRO A 140 -9.96 -0.14 15.72
C PRO A 140 -10.21 0.97 14.69
N ARG A 141 -9.13 1.50 14.09
CA ARG A 141 -9.18 2.54 13.06
C ARG A 141 -8.12 2.28 12.00
N PRO A 142 -8.50 2.22 10.72
CA PRO A 142 -7.54 2.10 9.61
C PRO A 142 -6.75 3.39 9.41
N LYS A 143 -5.73 3.38 8.54
CA LYS A 143 -5.08 4.62 8.09
C LYS A 143 -6.15 5.61 7.57
N PRO A 144 -6.07 6.89 7.89
CA PRO A 144 -4.92 7.67 8.37
C PRO A 144 -4.69 7.64 9.89
N PHE A 145 -5.36 6.80 10.66
CA PHE A 145 -5.05 6.63 12.07
C PHE A 145 -3.79 5.76 12.25
N PRO A 146 -3.04 5.95 13.35
CA PRO A 146 -1.74 5.32 13.54
C PRO A 146 -1.78 3.84 13.97
N ASP A 147 -2.97 3.31 14.19
CA ASP A 147 -3.20 2.07 14.94
C ASP A 147 -2.41 0.88 14.37
N VAL A 148 -2.40 0.69 13.05
CA VAL A 148 -1.70 -0.42 12.40
C VAL A 148 -0.19 -0.32 12.54
N PHE A 149 0.38 0.88 12.44
CA PHE A 149 1.81 1.10 12.56
C PHE A 149 2.29 0.98 14.02
N LEU A 150 1.51 1.50 14.97
CA LEU A 150 1.78 1.31 16.40
C LEU A 150 1.68 -0.16 16.79
N HIS A 151 0.73 -0.91 16.23
CA HIS A 151 0.61 -2.35 16.43
C HIS A 151 1.84 -3.09 15.90
N ALA A 152 2.29 -2.76 14.68
CA ALA A 152 3.48 -3.36 14.06
C ALA A 152 4.76 -3.10 14.90
N ALA A 153 4.98 -1.86 15.36
CA ALA A 153 6.11 -1.52 16.22
C ALA A 153 6.08 -2.31 17.54
N ARG A 154 4.90 -2.43 18.17
CA ARG A 154 4.71 -3.22 19.39
C ARG A 154 5.02 -4.70 19.16
N ALA A 155 4.56 -5.28 18.05
CA ALA A 155 4.80 -6.68 17.71
C ALA A 155 6.30 -6.98 17.49
N MET A 156 7.08 -5.97 17.08
CA MET A 156 8.54 -6.06 16.95
C MET A 156 9.28 -5.66 18.23
N ALA A 157 8.57 -5.26 19.30
CA ALA A 157 9.14 -4.75 20.55
C ALA A 157 10.10 -3.55 20.36
N VAL A 158 9.76 -2.64 19.42
CA VAL A 158 10.59 -1.47 19.05
C VAL A 158 9.82 -0.18 19.38
N ASP A 159 10.55 0.84 19.85
CA ASP A 159 9.99 2.17 20.08
C ASP A 159 9.56 2.78 18.73
N PRO A 160 8.30 3.22 18.57
CA PRO A 160 7.80 3.87 17.36
C PRO A 160 8.70 5.00 16.85
N ALA A 161 9.27 5.81 17.72
CA ALA A 161 10.14 6.93 17.34
C ALA A 161 11.43 6.48 16.62
N THR A 162 11.79 5.18 16.71
CA THR A 162 12.97 4.61 16.05
C THR A 162 12.61 3.78 14.81
N CYS A 163 11.32 3.68 14.48
CA CYS A 163 10.82 3.01 13.29
C CYS A 163 10.83 3.96 12.08
N VAL A 164 10.98 3.37 10.90
CA VAL A 164 10.75 4.04 9.61
C VAL A 164 9.61 3.33 8.90
N VAL A 165 8.65 4.11 8.42
CA VAL A 165 7.55 3.63 7.57
C VAL A 165 7.90 3.89 6.11
N ILE A 166 7.68 2.92 5.23
CA ILE A 166 7.76 3.05 3.77
C ILE A 166 6.33 3.05 3.23
N GLU A 167 5.96 4.12 2.55
CA GLU A 167 4.59 4.40 2.11
C GLU A 167 4.57 5.11 0.77
N ASP A 168 3.48 4.95 0.00
CA ASP A 168 3.28 5.62 -1.29
C ASP A 168 2.11 6.62 -1.27
N SER A 169 1.28 6.59 -0.22
CA SER A 169 0.06 7.37 -0.12
C SER A 169 0.12 8.49 0.93
N PRO A 170 -0.57 9.64 0.68
CA PRO A 170 -0.73 10.68 1.70
C PRO A 170 -1.46 10.18 2.96
N THR A 171 -2.39 9.24 2.80
CA THR A 171 -3.15 8.65 3.91
C THR A 171 -2.25 7.86 4.86
N GLY A 172 -1.35 7.06 4.30
CA GLY A 172 -0.40 6.31 5.10
C GLY A 172 0.73 7.17 5.67
N ALA A 173 1.21 8.17 4.93
CA ALA A 173 2.18 9.14 5.46
C ALA A 173 1.62 9.89 6.68
N ARG A 174 0.33 10.27 6.63
CA ARG A 174 -0.38 10.86 7.77
C ARG A 174 -0.46 9.91 8.96
N ALA A 175 -0.73 8.63 8.71
CA ALA A 175 -0.77 7.60 9.75
C ALA A 175 0.61 7.41 10.40
N ALA A 176 1.69 7.39 9.61
CA ALA A 176 3.06 7.30 10.12
C ALA A 176 3.42 8.50 10.99
N ARG A 177 3.11 9.72 10.54
CA ARG A 177 3.30 10.94 11.32
C ARG A 177 2.50 10.91 12.64
N ALA A 178 1.24 10.46 12.59
CA ALA A 178 0.41 10.32 13.77
C ALA A 178 0.93 9.25 14.74
N ALA A 179 1.67 8.25 14.24
CA ALA A 179 2.37 7.26 15.05
C ALA A 179 3.70 7.76 15.65
N GLY A 180 4.14 8.98 15.31
CA GLY A 180 5.46 9.51 15.69
C GLY A 180 6.62 8.84 14.96
N MET A 181 6.37 8.25 13.80
CA MET A 181 7.36 7.55 12.98
C MET A 181 7.82 8.42 11.81
N ARG A 182 9.10 8.30 11.44
CA ARG A 182 9.60 8.86 10.18
C ARG A 182 8.95 8.11 9.02
N CYS A 183 8.50 8.85 8.01
CA CYS A 183 7.96 8.28 6.79
C CYS A 183 8.88 8.55 5.61
N MET A 184 9.25 7.52 4.88
CA MET A 184 9.88 7.61 3.57
C MET A 184 8.84 7.32 2.51
N GLY A 185 8.57 8.30 1.65
CA GLY A 185 7.52 8.26 0.65
C GLY A 185 8.01 7.70 -0.68
N TYR A 186 7.62 6.49 -1.04
CA TYR A 186 7.91 5.93 -2.36
C TYR A 186 7.03 6.59 -3.41
N ALA A 187 7.63 7.33 -4.32
CA ALA A 187 6.93 8.16 -5.28
C ALA A 187 7.65 8.18 -6.65
N PRO A 188 7.56 7.10 -7.43
CA PRO A 188 8.24 7.04 -8.73
C PRO A 188 7.71 8.10 -9.72
N HIS A 189 6.50 8.62 -9.51
CA HIS A 189 5.86 9.55 -10.42
C HIS A 189 5.48 10.90 -9.80
N HIS A 190 4.87 10.94 -8.61
CA HIS A 190 4.31 12.16 -8.00
C HIS A 190 4.57 12.24 -6.50
N THR A 191 5.23 13.31 -6.04
CA THR A 191 5.67 13.50 -4.65
C THR A 191 4.82 14.47 -3.82
N ALA A 192 4.01 15.33 -4.47
CA ALA A 192 3.37 16.48 -3.80
C ALA A 192 2.51 16.10 -2.59
N GLY A 193 1.70 15.05 -2.70
CA GLY A 193 0.84 14.61 -1.61
C GLY A 193 1.61 14.06 -0.41
N LEU A 194 2.70 13.33 -0.65
CA LEU A 194 3.57 12.77 0.38
C LEU A 194 4.36 13.88 1.11
N LEU A 195 4.89 14.84 0.37
CA LEU A 195 5.57 16.01 0.94
C LEU A 195 4.66 16.84 1.85
N ALA A 196 3.40 17.03 1.46
CA ALA A 196 2.42 17.75 2.26
C ALA A 196 2.14 17.08 3.61
N GLU A 197 2.30 15.76 3.70
CA GLU A 197 2.15 14.99 4.94
C GLU A 197 3.48 14.81 5.70
N GLY A 198 4.59 15.41 5.21
CA GLY A 198 5.90 15.41 5.88
C GLY A 198 6.71 14.13 5.65
N ALA A 199 6.41 13.36 4.62
CA ALA A 199 7.24 12.23 4.22
C ALA A 199 8.49 12.70 3.46
N ASP A 200 9.60 11.96 3.59
CA ASP A 200 10.82 12.12 2.80
C ASP A 200 10.67 11.34 1.48
N PRO A 201 10.48 11.98 0.31
CA PRO A 201 10.20 11.26 -0.92
C PRO A 201 11.46 10.61 -1.50
N PHE A 202 11.27 9.45 -2.11
CA PHE A 202 12.28 8.77 -2.93
C PHE A 202 11.60 8.03 -4.10
N THR A 203 12.36 7.72 -5.16
CA THR A 203 11.79 7.25 -6.43
C THR A 203 12.18 5.82 -6.82
N SER A 204 13.14 5.22 -6.11
CA SER A 204 13.62 3.87 -6.42
C SER A 204 13.88 3.07 -5.15
N MET A 205 13.29 1.86 -5.05
CA MET A 205 13.55 0.95 -3.94
C MET A 205 15.03 0.49 -3.91
N PHE A 206 15.74 0.50 -5.04
CA PHE A 206 17.17 0.20 -5.05
C PHE A 206 18.02 1.22 -4.27
N ASP A 207 17.53 2.45 -4.10
CA ASP A 207 18.19 3.48 -3.29
C ASP A 207 17.91 3.34 -1.79
N LEU A 208 16.83 2.65 -1.42
CA LEU A 208 16.33 2.62 -0.06
C LEU A 208 17.36 2.06 0.96
N PRO A 209 18.14 1.00 0.68
CA PRO A 209 19.18 0.53 1.61
C PRO A 209 20.17 1.63 1.98
N ARG A 210 20.64 2.42 1.01
CA ARG A 210 21.53 3.57 1.26
C ARG A 210 20.83 4.69 2.03
N LEU A 211 19.58 5.01 1.69
CA LEU A 211 18.79 6.03 2.38
C LEU A 211 18.49 5.67 3.84
N LEU A 212 18.39 4.40 4.15
CA LEU A 212 18.23 3.87 5.51
C LEU A 212 19.57 3.73 6.25
N GLY A 213 20.71 3.96 5.59
CA GLY A 213 22.05 3.83 6.18
C GLY A 213 22.42 2.38 6.48
N LEU A 214 22.03 1.45 5.60
CA LEU A 214 22.34 0.02 5.69
C LEU A 214 23.62 -0.33 4.93
N ILE A 215 23.93 0.48 3.92
CA ILE A 215 25.13 0.38 3.05
C ILE A 215 25.68 1.77 2.81
#